data_3b73c3aae7b5ae8282c325e59e282379
#
_entry.id   3b73c3aae7b5ae8282c325e59e282379
#
_cell.length_a   1.000
_cell.length_b   1.000
_cell.length_c   1.000
_cell.angle_alpha   90.00
_cell.angle_beta   90.00
_cell.angle_gamma   90.00
#
_symmetry.space_group_name_H-M   'P 1'
#
loop_
_entity.id
_entity.type
_entity.pdbx_description
1 polymer ?
#
loop_
_entity_poly.entity_id
_entity_poly.type
_entity_poly.pdbx_seq_one_letter_code
_entity_poly.pdbx_strand_id
1 'polypeptide(L)'
;MNTKLFLLSTLCAVLVSGCATTTVKSSPEDFIRIEGQDLIAPDGSKFFIKGTNLGNWLNPEGYMFGFSKTNSARMIDQMFCEMVGPDFTAEFWEMFKENYITRADIEFIASTGANTIRLPFHYKLFTDEDYMGRTSAQDGFERVDSVITWCRDNGLYVILDMHDAPGGQTGDNIDDSYGYPWLLESEKSQQLFCDIWKKIAAYYKDEPVILGYDLINEPIAPYFENMDELNEKLEPLHKRVTAAIREVDQNHIIMLGAPQWNGNFKPFKDWNYDDKLMWTCHRYGGDPVRPAIMNFIEFRDSTDMPMYMGEIGHNTDQWQETFCRTMEEANIGYTFWPYKKIRNSCFSGITPPENWDKVVEFSEAPRSTFSEIRAARPDQEMARKAMLDFIQASRYENCVPQEGYIRSLRLK
;
A
#
# COMPACT_ATOMS: atom_id res chain seq x y z
N MET A 1 60.87 -44.35 -34.74
CA MET A 1 59.45 -44.43 -35.19
C MET A 1 58.65 -43.55 -34.26
N ASN A 2 58.37 -42.31 -34.67
CA ASN A 2 57.64 -41.30 -33.89
C ASN A 2 56.20 -41.26 -34.40
N THR A 3 55.25 -41.67 -33.57
CA THR A 3 53.82 -41.54 -33.88
C THR A 3 53.29 -40.30 -33.17
N LYS A 4 52.96 -39.23 -33.93
CA LYS A 4 52.30 -38.02 -33.45
C LYS A 4 50.78 -38.30 -33.36
N LEU A 5 50.21 -38.13 -32.17
CA LEU A 5 48.77 -38.19 -31.93
C LEU A 5 48.21 -36.75 -32.14
N PHE A 6 47.29 -36.60 -33.11
CA PHE A 6 46.51 -35.39 -33.32
C PHE A 6 45.27 -35.43 -32.45
N LEU A 7 45.14 -34.51 -31.50
CA LEU A 7 43.87 -34.22 -30.81
C LEU A 7 43.06 -33.20 -31.65
N LEU A 8 41.89 -33.66 -32.14
CA LEU A 8 40.89 -32.78 -32.72
C LEU A 8 40.02 -32.20 -31.57
N SER A 9 40.12 -30.94 -31.27
CA SER A 9 39.22 -30.22 -30.35
C SER A 9 38.00 -29.73 -31.15
N THR A 10 36.86 -30.35 -30.90
CA THR A 10 35.57 -29.91 -31.43
C THR A 10 35.04 -28.76 -30.54
N LEU A 11 35.02 -27.55 -31.09
CA LEU A 11 34.44 -26.37 -30.44
C LEU A 11 32.94 -26.41 -30.65
N CYS A 12 32.17 -26.79 -29.64
CA CYS A 12 30.71 -26.63 -29.63
C CYS A 12 30.37 -25.14 -29.35
N ALA A 13 29.98 -24.40 -30.37
CA ALA A 13 29.39 -23.09 -30.20
C ALA A 13 27.95 -23.26 -29.72
N VAL A 14 27.69 -22.94 -28.43
CA VAL A 14 26.35 -22.82 -27.90
C VAL A 14 25.78 -21.46 -28.36
N LEU A 15 24.88 -21.50 -29.33
CA LEU A 15 24.05 -20.36 -29.70
C LEU A 15 23.05 -20.10 -28.57
N VAL A 16 23.36 -19.14 -27.71
CA VAL A 16 22.38 -18.56 -26.78
C VAL A 16 21.46 -17.68 -27.62
N SER A 17 20.29 -18.21 -28.01
CA SER A 17 19.18 -17.41 -28.55
C SER A 17 18.67 -16.52 -27.42
N GLY A 18 19.16 -15.30 -27.35
CA GLY A 18 18.55 -14.26 -26.55
C GLY A 18 17.16 -13.97 -27.12
N CYS A 19 16.10 -14.43 -26.44
CA CYS A 19 14.76 -13.89 -26.64
C CYS A 19 14.81 -12.42 -26.23
N ALA A 20 15.00 -11.53 -27.19
CA ALA A 20 14.69 -10.12 -26.98
C ALA A 20 13.16 -10.04 -26.82
N THR A 21 12.69 -9.92 -25.59
CA THR A 21 11.32 -9.46 -25.31
C THR A 21 11.24 -8.06 -25.90
N THR A 22 10.64 -7.94 -27.08
CA THR A 22 10.17 -6.65 -27.60
C THR A 22 9.12 -6.17 -26.61
N THR A 23 9.48 -5.23 -25.75
CA THR A 23 8.51 -4.46 -24.97
C THR A 23 7.64 -3.72 -25.97
N VAL A 24 6.42 -4.23 -26.19
CA VAL A 24 5.39 -3.50 -26.92
C VAL A 24 5.11 -2.25 -26.10
N LYS A 25 5.39 -1.08 -26.66
CA LYS A 25 5.12 0.18 -25.99
C LYS A 25 3.60 0.32 -25.88
N SER A 26 3.07 0.48 -24.67
CA SER A 26 1.66 0.68 -24.44
C SER A 26 1.16 1.97 -25.11
N SER A 27 -0.06 1.93 -25.64
CA SER A 27 -0.76 3.10 -26.19
C SER A 27 -1.66 3.71 -25.11
N PRO A 28 -2.06 4.98 -25.21
CA PRO A 28 -3.01 5.59 -24.28
C PRO A 28 -4.34 4.84 -24.16
N GLU A 29 -4.71 4.06 -25.16
CA GLU A 29 -5.96 3.27 -25.21
C GLU A 29 -5.89 2.00 -24.34
N ASP A 30 -4.68 1.59 -23.94
CA ASP A 30 -4.47 0.42 -23.08
C ASP A 30 -4.72 0.74 -21.59
N PHE A 31 -4.86 2.02 -21.24
CA PHE A 31 -5.05 2.48 -19.87
C PHE A 31 -6.53 2.68 -19.53
N ILE A 32 -6.85 2.57 -18.23
CA ILE A 32 -8.15 3.03 -17.71
C ILE A 32 -8.27 4.54 -17.95
N ARG A 33 -9.44 4.98 -18.47
CA ARG A 33 -9.73 6.37 -18.77
C ARG A 33 -10.80 6.93 -17.85
N ILE A 34 -10.87 8.25 -17.77
CA ILE A 34 -11.93 8.98 -17.07
C ILE A 34 -12.90 9.55 -18.12
N GLU A 35 -14.20 9.34 -17.90
CA GLU A 35 -15.29 9.99 -18.65
C GLU A 35 -16.32 10.54 -17.64
N GLY A 36 -16.21 11.83 -17.28
CA GLY A 36 -16.99 12.44 -16.20
C GLY A 36 -16.68 11.75 -14.87
N GLN A 37 -17.70 11.19 -14.21
CA GLN A 37 -17.56 10.48 -12.94
C GLN A 37 -17.28 8.97 -13.10
N ASP A 38 -17.08 8.48 -14.31
CA ASP A 38 -16.88 7.07 -14.58
C ASP A 38 -15.44 6.74 -14.97
N LEU A 39 -15.00 5.55 -14.60
CA LEU A 39 -13.80 4.93 -15.12
C LEU A 39 -14.19 4.01 -16.28
N ILE A 40 -13.43 4.06 -17.38
CA ILE A 40 -13.66 3.28 -18.58
C ILE A 40 -12.46 2.38 -18.85
N ALA A 41 -12.70 1.08 -18.92
CA ALA A 41 -11.69 0.09 -19.27
C ALA A 41 -11.24 0.19 -20.73
N PRO A 42 -10.10 -0.39 -21.12
CA PRO A 42 -9.60 -0.39 -22.50
C PRO A 42 -10.59 -0.94 -23.52
N ASP A 43 -11.44 -1.88 -23.13
CA ASP A 43 -12.49 -2.45 -24.00
C ASP A 43 -13.74 -1.55 -24.17
N GLY A 44 -13.74 -0.38 -23.53
CA GLY A 44 -14.85 0.58 -23.56
C GLY A 44 -15.94 0.31 -22.52
N SER A 45 -15.83 -0.74 -21.71
CA SER A 45 -16.79 -1.00 -20.63
C SER A 45 -16.54 -0.08 -19.43
N LYS A 46 -17.59 0.17 -18.65
CA LYS A 46 -17.45 0.86 -17.37
C LYS A 46 -16.67 0.00 -16.40
N PHE A 47 -15.64 0.58 -15.80
CA PHE A 47 -14.83 -0.07 -14.76
C PHE A 47 -15.25 0.41 -13.37
N PHE A 48 -15.59 -0.51 -12.49
CA PHE A 48 -15.97 -0.20 -11.11
C PHE A 48 -14.96 -0.87 -10.17
N ILE A 49 -14.21 -0.06 -9.40
CA ILE A 49 -13.17 -0.55 -8.48
C ILE A 49 -13.81 -1.41 -7.39
N LYS A 50 -13.39 -2.68 -7.29
CA LYS A 50 -13.71 -3.60 -6.21
C LYS A 50 -12.46 -4.34 -5.81
N GLY A 51 -11.98 -4.14 -4.57
CA GLY A 51 -10.72 -4.75 -4.20
C GLY A 51 -10.35 -4.71 -2.73
N THR A 52 -9.05 -4.84 -2.50
CA THR A 52 -8.47 -4.83 -1.16
C THR A 52 -7.11 -4.14 -1.15
N ASN A 53 -6.66 -3.78 0.05
CA ASN A 53 -5.36 -3.17 0.31
C ASN A 53 -4.37 -4.22 0.81
N LEU A 54 -3.15 -4.23 0.27
CA LEU A 54 -2.05 -5.07 0.77
C LEU A 54 -1.38 -4.43 2.01
N GLY A 55 -2.20 -4.00 2.98
CA GLY A 55 -1.73 -3.40 4.23
C GLY A 55 -0.82 -4.31 5.04
N ASN A 56 -0.02 -3.72 5.93
CA ASN A 56 0.98 -4.37 6.76
C ASN A 56 2.21 -4.96 6.05
N TRP A 57 2.24 -4.97 4.74
CA TRP A 57 3.37 -5.57 4.00
C TRP A 57 4.54 -4.61 3.80
N LEU A 58 4.34 -3.55 3.01
CA LEU A 58 5.37 -2.54 2.72
C LEU A 58 5.21 -1.28 3.58
N ASN A 59 4.22 -1.29 4.48
CA ASN A 59 4.00 -0.34 5.55
C ASN A 59 3.42 -1.06 6.77
N PRO A 60 4.25 -1.55 7.72
CA PRO A 60 3.76 -2.26 8.89
C PRO A 60 3.12 -1.35 9.92
N GLU A 61 1.95 -1.77 10.40
CA GLU A 61 1.23 -1.14 11.49
C GLU A 61 1.03 -2.09 12.68
N GLY A 62 1.25 -1.57 13.88
CA GLY A 62 1.31 -2.38 15.09
C GLY A 62 0.10 -3.25 15.35
N TYR A 63 -1.12 -2.73 15.17
CA TYR A 63 -2.34 -3.49 15.44
C TYR A 63 -2.50 -4.75 14.58
N MET A 64 -1.88 -4.78 13.39
CA MET A 64 -1.90 -5.95 12.50
C MET A 64 -0.99 -7.07 12.99
N PHE A 65 -0.03 -6.76 13.87
CA PHE A 65 0.77 -7.71 14.64
C PHE A 65 0.15 -8.02 16.01
N GLY A 66 -0.92 -7.32 16.40
CA GLY A 66 -1.53 -7.41 17.72
C GLY A 66 -0.95 -6.45 18.76
N PHE A 67 -0.12 -5.48 18.36
CA PHE A 67 0.43 -4.44 19.22
C PHE A 67 -0.54 -3.26 19.38
N SER A 68 -0.59 -2.63 20.54
CA SER A 68 -1.44 -1.47 20.80
C SER A 68 -0.68 -0.17 21.04
N LYS A 69 0.56 -0.25 21.55
CA LYS A 69 1.40 0.92 21.86
C LYS A 69 2.53 1.12 20.86
N THR A 70 3.00 0.06 20.24
CA THR A 70 4.07 0.09 19.24
C THR A 70 3.41 0.07 17.87
N ASN A 71 3.10 1.25 17.33
CA ASN A 71 2.09 1.37 16.27
C ASN A 71 2.65 1.62 14.88
N SER A 72 3.76 2.38 14.72
CA SER A 72 4.31 2.73 13.41
C SER A 72 5.48 1.82 13.02
N ALA A 73 5.83 1.79 11.74
CA ALA A 73 6.91 1.00 11.18
C ALA A 73 8.24 1.20 11.95
N ARG A 74 8.64 2.45 12.18
CA ARG A 74 9.85 2.82 12.93
C ARG A 74 9.81 2.32 14.37
N MET A 75 8.66 2.44 15.05
CA MET A 75 8.51 1.97 16.43
C MET A 75 8.58 0.44 16.53
N ILE A 76 8.04 -0.28 15.54
CA ILE A 76 8.09 -1.74 15.47
C ILE A 76 9.52 -2.19 15.21
N ASP A 77 10.23 -1.58 14.27
CA ASP A 77 11.64 -1.87 13.98
C ASP A 77 12.51 -1.66 15.21
N GLN A 78 12.37 -0.50 15.87
CA GLN A 78 13.08 -0.22 17.11
C GLN A 78 12.78 -1.27 18.19
N MET A 79 11.52 -1.63 18.39
CA MET A 79 11.12 -2.64 19.37
C MET A 79 11.74 -4.01 19.07
N PHE A 80 11.74 -4.44 17.81
CA PHE A 80 12.40 -5.69 17.43
C PHE A 80 13.92 -5.62 17.65
N CYS A 81 14.57 -4.51 17.30
CA CYS A 81 16.00 -4.30 17.59
C CYS A 81 16.31 -4.36 19.10
N GLU A 82 15.47 -3.78 19.94
CA GLU A 82 15.58 -3.84 21.39
C GLU A 82 15.38 -5.25 21.94
N MET A 83 14.55 -6.06 21.30
CA MET A 83 14.20 -7.43 21.73
C MET A 83 15.25 -8.47 21.31
N VAL A 84 15.61 -8.51 20.03
CA VAL A 84 16.40 -9.61 19.44
C VAL A 84 17.71 -9.17 18.77
N GLY A 85 17.96 -7.87 18.72
CA GLY A 85 19.16 -7.26 18.12
C GLY A 85 18.98 -6.87 16.65
N PRO A 86 19.77 -5.87 16.17
CA PRO A 86 19.57 -5.26 14.86
C PRO A 86 19.80 -6.21 13.68
N ASP A 87 20.78 -7.11 13.76
CA ASP A 87 21.09 -8.03 12.67
C ASP A 87 19.93 -9.00 12.41
N PHE A 88 19.40 -9.63 13.47
CA PHE A 88 18.26 -10.53 13.34
C PHE A 88 16.97 -9.79 12.93
N THR A 89 16.79 -8.56 13.39
CA THR A 89 15.66 -7.72 12.96
C THR A 89 15.71 -7.45 11.46
N ALA A 90 16.89 -7.14 10.93
CA ALA A 90 17.06 -6.95 9.48
C ALA A 90 16.76 -8.25 8.70
N GLU A 91 17.25 -9.41 9.16
CA GLU A 91 16.93 -10.72 8.57
C GLU A 91 15.43 -11.03 8.62
N PHE A 92 14.76 -10.71 9.75
CA PHE A 92 13.32 -10.88 9.88
C PHE A 92 12.56 -10.06 8.86
N TRP A 93 12.91 -8.78 8.66
CA TRP A 93 12.24 -7.92 7.70
C TRP A 93 12.41 -8.38 6.26
N GLU A 94 13.60 -8.89 5.87
CA GLU A 94 13.77 -9.48 4.55
C GLU A 94 12.84 -10.69 4.36
N MET A 95 12.83 -11.61 5.32
CA MET A 95 11.93 -12.77 5.27
C MET A 95 10.45 -12.34 5.27
N PHE A 96 10.09 -11.30 6.03
CA PHE A 96 8.73 -10.77 6.07
C PHE A 96 8.31 -10.23 4.69
N LYS A 97 9.13 -9.37 4.09
CA LYS A 97 8.86 -8.81 2.75
C LYS A 97 8.70 -9.90 1.68
N GLU A 98 9.46 -11.00 1.79
CA GLU A 98 9.40 -12.11 0.83
C GLU A 98 8.22 -13.05 1.02
N ASN A 99 7.69 -13.20 2.23
CA ASN A 99 6.72 -14.24 2.56
C ASN A 99 5.33 -13.73 2.92
N TYR A 100 5.18 -12.46 3.34
CA TYR A 100 3.90 -11.94 3.81
C TYR A 100 2.88 -11.79 2.69
N ILE A 101 3.30 -11.28 1.52
CA ILE A 101 2.51 -11.25 0.28
C ILE A 101 3.28 -12.00 -0.80
N THR A 102 2.63 -12.95 -1.42
CA THR A 102 3.17 -13.82 -2.47
C THR A 102 2.21 -13.89 -3.66
N ARG A 103 2.63 -14.54 -4.74
CA ARG A 103 1.76 -14.82 -5.89
C ARG A 103 0.45 -15.52 -5.47
N ALA A 104 0.51 -16.47 -4.53
CA ALA A 104 -0.67 -17.20 -4.06
C ALA A 104 -1.71 -16.28 -3.39
N ASP A 105 -1.27 -15.23 -2.69
CA ASP A 105 -2.15 -14.22 -2.11
C ASP A 105 -2.90 -13.46 -3.22
N ILE A 106 -2.21 -13.07 -4.30
CA ILE A 106 -2.81 -12.35 -5.43
C ILE A 106 -3.80 -13.24 -6.19
N GLU A 107 -3.45 -14.50 -6.44
CA GLU A 107 -4.34 -15.49 -7.05
C GLU A 107 -5.60 -15.71 -6.20
N PHE A 108 -5.46 -15.77 -4.89
CA PHE A 108 -6.60 -15.86 -3.98
C PHE A 108 -7.49 -14.61 -4.04
N ILE A 109 -6.91 -13.40 -3.99
CA ILE A 109 -7.66 -12.14 -4.11
C ILE A 109 -8.46 -12.13 -5.42
N ALA A 110 -7.84 -12.46 -6.55
CA ALA A 110 -8.53 -12.55 -7.84
C ALA A 110 -9.69 -13.56 -7.83
N SER A 111 -9.51 -14.71 -7.18
CA SER A 111 -10.53 -15.76 -7.06
C SER A 111 -11.80 -15.28 -6.33
N THR A 112 -11.69 -14.28 -5.48
CA THR A 112 -12.82 -13.69 -4.74
C THR A 112 -13.74 -12.84 -5.62
N GLY A 113 -13.27 -12.42 -6.81
CA GLY A 113 -13.96 -11.50 -7.72
C GLY A 113 -13.49 -10.06 -7.60
N ALA A 114 -12.46 -9.78 -6.79
CA ALA A 114 -11.78 -8.49 -6.81
C ALA A 114 -11.17 -8.22 -8.18
N ASN A 115 -11.11 -6.95 -8.58
CA ASN A 115 -10.49 -6.50 -9.83
C ASN A 115 -9.36 -5.49 -9.60
N THR A 116 -9.15 -5.05 -8.35
CA THR A 116 -8.17 -4.02 -8.01
C THR A 116 -7.47 -4.33 -6.69
N ILE A 117 -6.17 -4.07 -6.66
CA ILE A 117 -5.36 -4.06 -5.44
C ILE A 117 -4.84 -2.65 -5.22
N ARG A 118 -5.04 -2.09 -4.02
CA ARG A 118 -4.32 -0.91 -3.57
C ARG A 118 -3.08 -1.37 -2.81
N LEU A 119 -1.91 -0.88 -3.22
CA LEU A 119 -0.61 -1.26 -2.69
C LEU A 119 -0.02 -0.11 -1.87
N PRO A 120 -0.22 -0.10 -0.54
CA PRO A 120 0.42 0.84 0.35
C PRO A 120 1.92 0.60 0.45
N PHE A 121 2.71 1.68 0.38
CA PHE A 121 4.16 1.61 0.55
C PHE A 121 4.70 2.82 1.30
N HIS A 122 5.80 2.60 2.01
CA HIS A 122 6.58 3.66 2.63
C HIS A 122 7.57 4.26 1.62
N TYR A 123 7.72 5.60 1.58
CA TYR A 123 8.59 6.30 0.63
C TYR A 123 10.05 5.81 0.65
N LYS A 124 10.55 5.35 1.79
CA LYS A 124 11.93 4.87 1.95
C LYS A 124 12.28 3.69 1.06
N LEU A 125 11.31 2.89 0.65
CA LEU A 125 11.52 1.80 -0.31
C LEU A 125 12.04 2.26 -1.67
N PHE A 126 11.92 3.56 -1.99
CA PHE A 126 12.39 4.16 -3.24
C PHE A 126 13.58 5.10 -3.04
N THR A 127 14.21 5.05 -1.86
CA THR A 127 15.40 5.83 -1.47
C THR A 127 16.53 4.89 -1.01
N ASP A 128 17.68 5.45 -0.63
CA ASP A 128 18.80 4.71 -0.05
C ASP A 128 18.77 4.72 1.50
N GLU A 129 17.64 5.09 2.10
CA GLU A 129 17.43 5.02 3.54
C GLU A 129 17.08 3.59 3.97
N ASP A 130 17.70 3.08 5.05
CA ASP A 130 17.33 1.78 5.61
C ASP A 130 15.89 1.79 6.09
N TYR A 131 15.14 0.76 5.70
CA TYR A 131 13.74 0.58 6.05
C TYR A 131 13.36 -0.90 6.01
N MET A 132 12.78 -1.42 7.09
CA MET A 132 12.47 -2.85 7.20
C MET A 132 13.68 -3.73 6.82
N GLY A 133 14.77 -3.56 7.56
CA GLY A 133 16.06 -4.13 7.23
C GLY A 133 16.90 -3.16 6.39
N ARG A 134 17.81 -3.70 5.61
CA ARG A 134 18.63 -2.91 4.67
C ARG A 134 17.94 -2.84 3.32
N THR A 135 17.72 -1.63 2.83
CA THR A 135 17.10 -1.40 1.53
C THR A 135 18.04 -0.66 0.60
N SER A 136 17.73 -0.74 -0.68
CA SER A 136 18.28 0.12 -1.71
C SER A 136 17.14 0.84 -2.43
N ALA A 137 17.43 1.91 -3.12
CA ALA A 137 16.43 2.63 -3.92
C ALA A 137 15.76 1.74 -5.01
N GLN A 138 16.26 0.52 -5.22
CA GLN A 138 15.73 -0.45 -6.18
C GLN A 138 14.72 -1.44 -5.54
N ASP A 139 14.76 -1.66 -4.23
CA ASP A 139 13.94 -2.66 -3.56
C ASP A 139 12.43 -2.43 -3.76
N GLY A 140 12.00 -1.17 -3.70
CA GLY A 140 10.60 -0.80 -3.95
C GLY A 140 10.14 -1.20 -5.35
N PHE A 141 10.98 -0.96 -6.37
CA PHE A 141 10.65 -1.34 -7.75
C PHE A 141 10.55 -2.86 -7.91
N GLU A 142 11.47 -3.64 -7.36
CA GLU A 142 11.44 -5.11 -7.46
C GLU A 142 10.19 -5.70 -6.81
N ARG A 143 9.75 -5.15 -5.67
CA ARG A 143 8.51 -5.59 -5.00
C ARG A 143 7.26 -5.21 -5.81
N VAL A 144 7.19 -3.98 -6.30
CA VAL A 144 6.08 -3.50 -7.13
C VAL A 144 6.02 -4.25 -8.47
N ASP A 145 7.15 -4.51 -9.14
CA ASP A 145 7.23 -5.31 -10.37
C ASP A 145 6.68 -6.72 -10.17
N SER A 146 6.96 -7.33 -9.02
CA SER A 146 6.41 -8.64 -8.67
C SER A 146 4.88 -8.59 -8.57
N VAL A 147 4.32 -7.62 -7.85
CA VAL A 147 2.87 -7.44 -7.71
C VAL A 147 2.22 -7.16 -9.08
N ILE A 148 2.79 -6.27 -9.89
CA ILE A 148 2.29 -5.96 -11.23
C ILE A 148 2.24 -7.22 -12.10
N THR A 149 3.31 -8.03 -12.06
CA THR A 149 3.37 -9.28 -12.81
C THR A 149 2.28 -10.25 -12.37
N TRP A 150 2.11 -10.45 -11.06
CA TRP A 150 1.08 -11.34 -10.52
C TRP A 150 -0.34 -10.81 -10.80
N CYS A 151 -0.55 -9.49 -10.71
CA CYS A 151 -1.84 -8.86 -11.03
C CYS A 151 -2.17 -8.99 -12.51
N ARG A 152 -1.22 -8.76 -13.41
CA ARG A 152 -1.39 -8.93 -14.86
C ARG A 152 -1.84 -10.34 -15.20
N ASP A 153 -1.17 -11.36 -14.63
CA ASP A 153 -1.48 -12.77 -14.87
C ASP A 153 -2.89 -13.15 -14.39
N ASN A 154 -3.46 -12.37 -13.45
CA ASN A 154 -4.76 -12.64 -12.82
C ASN A 154 -5.84 -11.60 -13.19
N GLY A 155 -5.57 -10.69 -14.12
CA GLY A 155 -6.55 -9.70 -14.59
C GLY A 155 -6.93 -8.64 -13.56
N LEU A 156 -6.02 -8.31 -12.63
CA LEU A 156 -6.18 -7.28 -11.61
C LEU A 156 -5.46 -6.00 -12.01
N TYR A 157 -6.01 -4.85 -11.60
CA TYR A 157 -5.33 -3.56 -11.65
C TYR A 157 -4.68 -3.23 -10.30
N VAL A 158 -3.67 -2.35 -10.33
CA VAL A 158 -2.94 -1.91 -9.14
C VAL A 158 -3.06 -0.40 -8.96
N ILE A 159 -3.38 0.05 -7.76
CA ILE A 159 -3.26 1.43 -7.33
C ILE A 159 -2.01 1.51 -6.45
N LEU A 160 -1.04 2.34 -6.82
CA LEU A 160 0.13 2.62 -5.99
C LEU A 160 -0.20 3.72 -5.00
N ASP A 161 -0.07 3.45 -3.70
CA ASP A 161 -0.41 4.36 -2.63
C ASP A 161 0.83 4.71 -1.78
N MET A 162 1.27 5.98 -1.81
CA MET A 162 2.28 6.43 -0.86
C MET A 162 1.64 6.61 0.51
N HIS A 163 1.69 5.55 1.30
CA HIS A 163 1.07 5.49 2.61
C HIS A 163 1.83 6.29 3.67
N ASP A 164 3.15 6.35 3.51
CA ASP A 164 4.06 7.15 4.35
C ASP A 164 4.90 8.05 3.45
N ALA A 165 4.69 9.34 3.56
CA ALA A 165 5.40 10.36 2.82
C ALA A 165 6.58 10.96 3.62
N PRO A 166 7.60 11.54 2.94
CA PRO A 166 8.73 12.17 3.61
C PRO A 166 8.31 13.20 4.66
N GLY A 167 8.70 12.99 5.91
CA GLY A 167 8.34 13.86 7.03
C GLY A 167 7.02 13.52 7.71
N GLY A 168 6.20 12.65 7.12
CA GLY A 168 4.86 12.31 7.58
C GLY A 168 3.81 13.32 7.13
N GLN A 169 2.65 12.83 6.74
CA GLN A 169 1.54 13.64 6.22
C GLN A 169 0.34 13.70 7.15
N THR A 170 0.13 12.66 7.96
CA THR A 170 -1.02 12.55 8.89
C THR A 170 -0.70 13.16 10.24
N GLY A 171 0.50 12.89 10.76
CA GLY A 171 0.93 13.23 12.12
C GLY A 171 0.53 12.17 13.15
N ASP A 172 0.24 10.94 12.75
CA ASP A 172 -0.16 9.82 13.60
C ASP A 172 0.63 8.55 13.24
N ASN A 173 0.26 7.41 13.83
CA ASN A 173 0.93 6.12 13.66
C ASN A 173 0.93 5.58 12.22
N ILE A 174 -0.06 5.94 11.44
CA ILE A 174 -0.27 5.42 10.08
C ILE A 174 0.68 5.98 9.02
N ASP A 175 1.48 7.00 9.36
CA ASP A 175 2.42 7.64 8.45
C ASP A 175 3.88 7.64 8.95
N ASP A 176 4.18 6.87 9.98
CA ASP A 176 5.50 6.78 10.63
C ASP A 176 6.11 8.14 11.03
N SER A 177 5.30 9.17 11.21
CA SER A 177 5.71 10.53 11.53
C SER A 177 6.22 10.69 12.97
N TYR A 178 6.66 11.89 13.28
CA TYR A 178 7.06 12.31 14.63
C TYR A 178 5.95 13.07 15.36
N GLY A 179 4.67 12.68 15.15
CA GLY A 179 3.50 13.24 15.83
C GLY A 179 3.03 14.58 15.25
N TYR A 180 3.47 14.92 14.03
CA TYR A 180 3.05 16.12 13.31
C TYR A 180 3.26 15.93 11.80
N PRO A 181 2.40 16.48 10.92
CA PRO A 181 2.51 16.34 9.46
C PRO A 181 3.60 17.25 8.87
N TRP A 182 4.86 16.95 9.13
CA TRP A 182 6.01 17.76 8.75
C TRP A 182 6.21 17.88 7.23
N LEU A 183 5.62 17.01 6.43
CA LEU A 183 5.60 17.15 4.97
C LEU A 183 5.07 18.52 4.56
N LEU A 184 4.01 18.99 5.22
CA LEU A 184 3.36 20.25 4.86
C LEU A 184 4.13 21.50 5.30
N GLU A 185 5.14 21.34 6.18
CA GLU A 185 5.97 22.42 6.70
C GLU A 185 7.40 22.43 6.12
N SER A 186 7.83 21.31 5.53
CA SER A 186 9.20 21.11 5.07
C SER A 186 9.32 21.14 3.55
N GLU A 187 9.87 22.21 3.00
CA GLU A 187 10.19 22.31 1.57
C GLU A 187 11.07 21.15 1.09
N LYS A 188 12.01 20.69 1.92
CA LYS A 188 12.87 19.53 1.62
C LYS A 188 12.06 18.25 1.49
N SER A 189 11.10 18.02 2.40
CA SER A 189 10.23 16.85 2.38
C SER A 189 9.29 16.89 1.18
N GLN A 190 8.73 18.06 0.85
CA GLN A 190 7.87 18.25 -0.32
C GLN A 190 8.65 18.01 -1.64
N GLN A 191 9.87 18.49 -1.72
CA GLN A 191 10.71 18.24 -2.90
C GLN A 191 11.02 16.74 -3.04
N LEU A 192 11.42 16.07 -1.96
CA LEU A 192 11.68 14.63 -1.97
C LEU A 192 10.41 13.83 -2.32
N PHE A 193 9.25 14.22 -1.84
CA PHE A 193 7.95 13.64 -2.18
C PHE A 193 7.69 13.73 -3.70
N CYS A 194 7.90 14.90 -4.30
CA CYS A 194 7.76 15.10 -5.75
C CYS A 194 8.79 14.28 -6.55
N ASP A 195 10.05 14.24 -6.10
CA ASP A 195 11.12 13.51 -6.77
C ASP A 195 10.86 12.00 -6.78
N ILE A 196 10.37 11.44 -5.67
CA ILE A 196 10.02 10.02 -5.57
C ILE A 196 8.86 9.69 -6.50
N TRP A 197 7.77 10.46 -6.47
CA TRP A 197 6.64 10.24 -7.38
C TRP A 197 7.03 10.36 -8.84
N LYS A 198 7.84 11.37 -9.20
CA LYS A 198 8.37 11.50 -10.55
C LYS A 198 9.24 10.30 -10.97
N LYS A 199 10.07 9.77 -10.05
CA LYS A 199 10.87 8.56 -10.28
C LYS A 199 10.01 7.34 -10.53
N ILE A 200 8.98 7.12 -9.68
CA ILE A 200 8.01 6.02 -9.81
C ILE A 200 7.24 6.15 -11.15
N ALA A 201 6.70 7.33 -11.42
CA ALA A 201 5.97 7.60 -12.65
C ALA A 201 6.83 7.41 -13.91
N ALA A 202 8.07 7.87 -13.91
CA ALA A 202 9.00 7.67 -15.04
C ALA A 202 9.27 6.19 -15.32
N TYR A 203 9.35 5.37 -14.27
CA TYR A 203 9.58 3.94 -14.39
C TYR A 203 8.35 3.20 -14.93
N TYR A 204 7.15 3.55 -14.44
CA TYR A 204 5.90 2.84 -14.75
C TYR A 204 5.02 3.50 -15.82
N LYS A 205 5.40 4.59 -16.44
CA LYS A 205 4.57 5.37 -17.40
C LYS A 205 3.94 4.57 -18.55
N ASP A 206 4.54 3.44 -18.90
CA ASP A 206 4.08 2.56 -19.97
C ASP A 206 3.43 1.25 -19.44
N GLU A 207 3.04 1.20 -18.14
CA GLU A 207 2.52 0.01 -17.45
C GLU A 207 1.00 0.10 -17.21
N PRO A 208 0.14 -0.43 -18.10
CA PRO A 208 -1.30 -0.25 -18.01
C PRO A 208 -2.00 -1.07 -16.91
N VAL A 209 -1.29 -2.01 -16.25
CA VAL A 209 -1.80 -2.72 -15.07
C VAL A 209 -1.93 -1.77 -13.88
N ILE A 210 -1.11 -0.72 -13.82
CA ILE A 210 -1.31 0.33 -12.84
C ILE A 210 -2.51 1.18 -13.27
N LEU A 211 -3.54 1.23 -12.40
CA LEU A 211 -4.70 2.07 -12.61
C LEU A 211 -4.35 3.54 -12.36
N GLY A 212 -3.59 3.81 -11.31
CA GLY A 212 -3.20 5.17 -10.96
C GLY A 212 -2.34 5.27 -9.71
N TYR A 213 -2.01 6.51 -9.37
CA TYR A 213 -1.18 6.91 -8.23
C TYR A 213 -2.04 7.59 -7.18
N ASP A 214 -2.23 6.94 -6.03
CA ASP A 214 -2.83 7.53 -4.83
C ASP A 214 -1.72 8.29 -4.09
N LEU A 215 -1.72 9.61 -4.28
CA LEU A 215 -0.54 10.42 -3.99
C LEU A 215 -0.13 10.40 -2.53
N ILE A 216 -1.11 10.35 -1.62
CA ILE A 216 -0.86 10.54 -0.20
C ILE A 216 -2.01 9.97 0.63
N ASN A 217 -1.70 9.03 1.52
CA ASN A 217 -2.68 8.43 2.40
C ASN A 217 -3.05 9.35 3.58
N GLU A 218 -4.34 9.56 3.81
CA GLU A 218 -4.92 10.14 5.03
C GLU A 218 -4.21 11.38 5.60
N PRO A 219 -3.97 12.45 4.81
CA PRO A 219 -3.26 13.61 5.29
C PRO A 219 -4.02 14.34 6.40
N ILE A 220 -3.28 14.91 7.33
CA ILE A 220 -3.71 15.82 8.40
C ILE A 220 -4.78 15.20 9.32
N ALA A 221 -4.37 14.65 10.43
CA ALA A 221 -5.29 14.18 11.47
C ALA A 221 -6.18 15.32 12.02
N PRO A 222 -7.39 15.02 12.54
CA PRO A 222 -8.42 16.05 12.85
C PRO A 222 -8.23 16.76 14.20
N TYR A 223 -7.09 16.61 14.86
CA TYR A 223 -6.89 17.13 16.23
C TYR A 223 -5.78 18.19 16.37
N PHE A 224 -5.21 18.68 15.24
CA PHE A 224 -4.21 19.75 15.29
C PHE A 224 -4.87 21.12 15.49
N GLU A 225 -4.30 21.94 16.39
CA GLU A 225 -4.82 23.28 16.65
C GLU A 225 -4.74 24.20 15.43
N ASN A 226 -3.73 24.01 14.56
CA ASN A 226 -3.51 24.76 13.32
C ASN A 226 -4.03 24.02 12.08
N MET A 227 -5.04 23.17 12.23
CA MET A 227 -5.60 22.32 11.18
C MET A 227 -5.99 23.09 9.90
N ASP A 228 -6.59 24.29 10.06
CA ASP A 228 -7.00 25.11 8.91
C ASP A 228 -5.80 25.61 8.10
N GLU A 229 -4.70 25.98 8.76
CA GLU A 229 -3.45 26.38 8.09
C GLU A 229 -2.81 25.19 7.34
N LEU A 230 -2.85 24.01 7.94
CA LEU A 230 -2.35 22.77 7.31
C LEU A 230 -3.20 22.41 6.10
N ASN A 231 -4.52 22.50 6.21
CA ASN A 231 -5.45 22.19 5.12
C ASN A 231 -5.20 23.07 3.88
N GLU A 232 -4.86 24.35 4.06
CA GLU A 232 -4.56 25.26 2.94
C GLU A 232 -3.30 24.89 2.16
N LYS A 233 -2.40 24.09 2.75
CA LYS A 233 -1.12 23.65 2.12
C LYS A 233 -1.28 22.39 1.25
N LEU A 234 -2.35 21.62 1.41
CA LEU A 234 -2.51 20.33 0.75
C LEU A 234 -2.78 20.47 -0.76
N GLU A 235 -3.70 21.34 -1.17
CA GLU A 235 -4.01 21.56 -2.59
C GLU A 235 -2.78 22.05 -3.38
N PRO A 236 -1.99 23.04 -2.92
CA PRO A 236 -0.74 23.42 -3.57
C PRO A 236 0.26 22.26 -3.71
N LEU A 237 0.36 21.39 -2.69
CA LEU A 237 1.22 20.20 -2.74
C LEU A 237 0.73 19.19 -3.79
N HIS A 238 -0.57 18.93 -3.87
CA HIS A 238 -1.17 18.07 -4.90
C HIS A 238 -0.85 18.60 -6.31
N LYS A 239 -1.02 19.90 -6.55
CA LYS A 239 -0.68 20.52 -7.84
C LYS A 239 0.80 20.37 -8.18
N ARG A 240 1.68 20.58 -7.20
CA ARG A 240 3.13 20.47 -7.37
C ARG A 240 3.56 19.05 -7.75
N VAL A 241 3.07 18.05 -7.03
CA VAL A 241 3.42 16.65 -7.31
C VAL A 241 2.80 16.15 -8.61
N THR A 242 1.56 16.56 -8.91
CA THR A 242 0.93 16.27 -10.20
C THR A 242 1.76 16.83 -11.35
N ALA A 243 2.19 18.08 -11.28
CA ALA A 243 3.06 18.69 -12.29
C ALA A 243 4.37 17.90 -12.47
N ALA A 244 5.00 17.45 -11.37
CA ALA A 244 6.23 16.65 -11.43
C ALA A 244 6.00 15.29 -12.10
N ILE A 245 4.89 14.61 -11.82
CA ILE A 245 4.50 13.35 -12.48
C ILE A 245 4.25 13.59 -13.98
N ARG A 246 3.52 14.65 -14.35
CA ARG A 246 3.16 14.96 -15.73
C ARG A 246 4.37 15.35 -16.61
N GLU A 247 5.50 15.68 -16.03
CA GLU A 247 6.75 15.82 -16.82
C GLU A 247 7.18 14.50 -17.49
N VAL A 248 6.76 13.35 -16.95
CA VAL A 248 7.24 12.03 -17.38
C VAL A 248 6.12 11.04 -17.75
N ASP A 249 4.92 11.22 -17.20
CA ASP A 249 3.77 10.32 -17.37
C ASP A 249 2.49 11.09 -17.69
N GLN A 250 1.93 10.80 -18.88
CA GLN A 250 0.69 11.39 -19.37
C GLN A 250 -0.50 10.42 -19.34
N ASN A 251 -0.31 9.19 -18.82
CA ASN A 251 -1.27 8.10 -18.96
C ASN A 251 -2.06 7.82 -17.69
N HIS A 252 -1.40 7.69 -16.56
CA HIS A 252 -2.02 7.23 -15.33
C HIS A 252 -2.94 8.26 -14.68
N ILE A 253 -3.97 7.76 -14.01
CA ILE A 253 -4.86 8.54 -13.17
C ILE A 253 -4.11 8.95 -11.90
N ILE A 254 -4.30 10.18 -11.46
CA ILE A 254 -3.76 10.70 -10.19
C ILE A 254 -4.91 10.82 -9.20
N MET A 255 -4.76 10.17 -8.03
CA MET A 255 -5.76 10.16 -6.98
C MET A 255 -5.40 11.14 -5.89
N LEU A 256 -6.36 11.97 -5.50
CA LEU A 256 -6.19 13.08 -4.58
C LEU A 256 -6.86 12.77 -3.24
N GLY A 257 -6.06 12.61 -2.20
CA GLY A 257 -6.50 12.44 -0.83
C GLY A 257 -6.91 13.78 -0.20
N ALA A 258 -7.94 13.75 0.65
CA ALA A 258 -8.42 14.92 1.38
C ALA A 258 -7.87 14.96 2.81
N PRO A 259 -7.77 16.15 3.46
CA PRO A 259 -7.40 16.21 4.86
C PRO A 259 -8.44 15.52 5.77
N GLN A 260 -8.08 15.36 7.03
CA GLN A 260 -8.83 14.66 8.07
C GLN A 260 -9.17 13.23 7.65
N TRP A 261 -8.09 12.45 7.38
CA TRP A 261 -8.17 11.02 7.02
C TRP A 261 -9.02 10.77 5.77
N ASN A 262 -8.78 11.55 4.70
CA ASN A 262 -9.53 11.50 3.44
C ASN A 262 -11.05 11.75 3.62
N GLY A 263 -11.43 12.52 4.66
CA GLY A 263 -12.84 12.76 5.00
C GLY A 263 -13.36 14.17 4.69
N ASN A 264 -12.48 15.17 4.56
CA ASN A 264 -12.86 16.58 4.45
C ASN A 264 -12.44 17.23 3.13
N PHE A 265 -13.36 17.34 2.18
CA PHE A 265 -13.11 17.92 0.86
C PHE A 265 -13.33 19.45 0.80
N LYS A 266 -13.80 20.10 1.86
CA LYS A 266 -14.10 21.55 1.89
C LYS A 266 -12.91 22.46 1.60
N PRO A 267 -11.66 22.13 1.93
CA PRO A 267 -10.51 23.00 1.65
C PRO A 267 -10.17 23.14 0.18
N PHE A 268 -10.56 22.19 -0.67
CA PHE A 268 -10.25 22.25 -2.10
C PHE A 268 -11.05 23.34 -2.82
N LYS A 269 -10.36 24.13 -3.66
CA LYS A 269 -10.90 25.27 -4.39
C LYS A 269 -10.70 25.16 -5.90
N ASP A 270 -9.69 24.41 -6.36
CA ASP A 270 -9.35 24.27 -7.76
C ASP A 270 -8.82 22.86 -8.05
N TRP A 271 -9.52 22.16 -8.93
CA TRP A 271 -9.22 20.80 -9.36
C TRP A 271 -9.14 20.65 -10.89
N ASN A 272 -9.27 21.76 -11.66
CA ASN A 272 -9.25 21.74 -13.11
C ASN A 272 -7.85 21.95 -13.70
N TYR A 273 -6.83 21.43 -13.04
CA TYR A 273 -5.43 21.59 -13.45
C TYR A 273 -4.85 20.36 -14.18
N ASP A 274 -5.61 19.27 -14.25
CA ASP A 274 -5.28 18.04 -14.98
C ASP A 274 -6.58 17.29 -15.31
N ASP A 275 -6.62 16.59 -16.44
CA ASP A 275 -7.81 15.90 -16.94
C ASP A 275 -7.92 14.43 -16.50
N LYS A 276 -6.94 13.93 -15.75
CA LYS A 276 -6.88 12.56 -15.24
C LYS A 276 -6.78 12.52 -13.71
N LEU A 277 -7.60 13.31 -13.05
CA LEU A 277 -7.71 13.36 -11.60
C LEU A 277 -8.91 12.56 -11.11
N MET A 278 -8.75 11.93 -9.94
CA MET A 278 -9.78 11.19 -9.23
C MET A 278 -9.68 11.49 -7.73
N TRP A 279 -10.81 11.50 -7.04
CA TRP A 279 -10.82 11.66 -5.59
C TRP A 279 -10.71 10.31 -4.88
N THR A 280 -9.97 10.26 -3.76
CA THR A 280 -10.02 9.15 -2.82
C THR A 280 -10.62 9.62 -1.50
N CYS A 281 -11.55 8.83 -0.96
CA CYS A 281 -12.15 9.06 0.35
C CYS A 281 -12.02 7.80 1.22
N HIS A 282 -12.02 7.96 2.55
CA HIS A 282 -11.95 6.86 3.50
C HIS A 282 -13.10 6.95 4.50
N ARG A 283 -13.60 5.79 4.95
CA ARG A 283 -14.63 5.75 5.97
C ARG A 283 -14.65 4.42 6.72
N TYR A 284 -14.53 4.51 8.02
CA TYR A 284 -14.71 3.39 8.94
C TYR A 284 -15.89 3.68 9.88
N GLY A 285 -16.80 2.73 10.02
CA GLY A 285 -17.91 2.82 10.95
C GLY A 285 -19.02 3.83 10.58
N GLY A 286 -19.85 4.17 11.57
CA GLY A 286 -21.06 4.98 11.39
C GLY A 286 -22.18 4.20 10.68
N ASP A 287 -23.26 4.87 10.28
CA ASP A 287 -24.37 4.24 9.58
C ASP A 287 -23.99 3.90 8.13
N PRO A 288 -24.23 2.66 7.66
CA PRO A 288 -23.88 2.21 6.32
C PRO A 288 -24.91 2.61 5.26
N VAL A 289 -25.41 3.85 5.31
CA VAL A 289 -26.52 4.34 4.48
C VAL A 289 -26.14 5.59 3.70
N ARG A 290 -26.82 5.83 2.57
CA ARG A 290 -26.56 6.95 1.65
C ARG A 290 -26.48 8.32 2.36
N PRO A 291 -27.35 8.71 3.29
CA PRO A 291 -27.22 10.00 3.99
C PRO A 291 -25.87 10.20 4.71
N ALA A 292 -25.23 9.12 5.15
CA ALA A 292 -23.95 9.18 5.85
C ALA A 292 -22.73 9.44 4.95
N ILE A 293 -22.91 9.39 3.63
CA ILE A 293 -21.87 9.65 2.61
C ILE A 293 -22.28 10.79 1.66
N MET A 294 -23.31 11.55 1.99
CA MET A 294 -23.78 12.63 1.12
C MET A 294 -22.72 13.70 0.86
N ASN A 295 -21.87 13.99 1.85
CA ASN A 295 -20.76 14.91 1.68
C ASN A 295 -19.79 14.48 0.57
N PHE A 296 -19.54 13.18 0.41
CA PHE A 296 -18.71 12.64 -0.66
C PHE A 296 -19.42 12.71 -2.01
N ILE A 297 -20.70 12.33 -2.04
CA ILE A 297 -21.51 12.36 -3.26
C ILE A 297 -21.65 13.79 -3.78
N GLU A 298 -22.05 14.75 -2.93
CA GLU A 298 -22.24 16.15 -3.29
C GLU A 298 -20.93 16.78 -3.78
N PHE A 299 -19.80 16.48 -3.15
CA PHE A 299 -18.52 16.99 -3.58
C PHE A 299 -18.10 16.38 -4.93
N ARG A 300 -18.19 15.08 -5.10
CA ARG A 300 -17.94 14.40 -6.38
C ARG A 300 -18.79 14.99 -7.50
N ASP A 301 -20.10 15.14 -7.27
CA ASP A 301 -21.05 15.69 -8.26
C ASP A 301 -20.73 17.14 -8.61
N SER A 302 -20.23 17.93 -7.65
CA SER A 302 -19.84 19.33 -7.88
C SER A 302 -18.56 19.47 -8.71
N THR A 303 -17.68 18.47 -8.66
CA THR A 303 -16.41 18.47 -9.39
C THR A 303 -16.49 17.74 -10.74
N ASP A 304 -17.53 16.94 -10.95
CA ASP A 304 -17.70 16.03 -12.10
C ASP A 304 -16.49 15.11 -12.31
N MET A 305 -15.86 14.67 -11.21
CA MET A 305 -14.70 13.78 -11.21
C MET A 305 -15.06 12.44 -10.58
N PRO A 306 -14.43 11.31 -10.98
CA PRO A 306 -14.64 10.04 -10.30
C PRO A 306 -14.13 10.09 -8.86
N MET A 307 -14.73 9.25 -8.01
CA MET A 307 -14.34 9.07 -6.61
C MET A 307 -14.37 7.59 -6.26
N TYR A 308 -13.41 7.13 -5.46
CA TYR A 308 -13.46 5.80 -4.86
C TYR A 308 -13.18 5.86 -3.37
N MET A 309 -13.66 4.86 -2.64
CA MET A 309 -13.39 4.65 -1.22
C MET A 309 -12.09 3.84 -1.11
N GLY A 310 -10.97 4.52 -0.92
CA GLY A 310 -9.63 3.91 -0.85
C GLY A 310 -9.47 2.97 0.33
N GLU A 311 -10.17 3.28 1.44
CA GLU A 311 -10.21 2.40 2.60
C GLU A 311 -11.60 2.32 3.23
N ILE A 312 -11.97 1.09 3.58
CA ILE A 312 -13.19 0.70 4.25
C ILE A 312 -12.92 -0.65 4.94
N GLY A 313 -13.52 -0.93 6.07
CA GLY A 313 -13.34 -2.21 6.74
C GLY A 313 -13.62 -2.16 8.23
N HIS A 314 -13.02 -3.10 8.97
CA HIS A 314 -13.09 -3.17 10.44
C HIS A 314 -14.50 -3.17 11.05
N ASN A 315 -15.48 -3.81 10.37
CA ASN A 315 -16.87 -3.84 10.82
C ASN A 315 -17.48 -5.26 10.69
N THR A 316 -18.75 -5.43 11.06
CA THR A 316 -19.48 -6.69 10.90
C THR A 316 -19.77 -6.98 9.43
N ASP A 317 -19.91 -8.25 9.07
CA ASP A 317 -20.26 -8.69 7.72
C ASP A 317 -21.55 -8.02 7.22
N GLN A 318 -22.57 -7.88 8.06
CA GLN A 318 -23.82 -7.22 7.69
C GLN A 318 -23.64 -5.72 7.41
N TRP A 319 -22.84 -5.03 8.20
CA TRP A 319 -22.48 -3.62 7.96
C TRP A 319 -21.76 -3.47 6.62
N GLN A 320 -20.77 -4.33 6.38
CA GLN A 320 -19.98 -4.34 5.15
C GLN A 320 -20.89 -4.53 3.92
N GLU A 321 -21.75 -5.54 3.93
CA GLU A 321 -22.66 -5.79 2.82
C GLU A 321 -23.58 -4.60 2.52
N THR A 322 -24.13 -4.00 3.57
CA THR A 322 -25.02 -2.84 3.44
C THR A 322 -24.26 -1.65 2.88
N PHE A 323 -23.05 -1.41 3.37
CA PHE A 323 -22.25 -0.28 2.94
C PHE A 323 -21.73 -0.44 1.50
N CYS A 324 -21.30 -1.64 1.11
CA CYS A 324 -20.95 -1.94 -0.28
C CYS A 324 -22.09 -1.62 -1.24
N ARG A 325 -23.32 -2.02 -0.90
CA ARG A 325 -24.50 -1.68 -1.70
C ARG A 325 -24.72 -0.18 -1.79
N THR A 326 -24.57 0.53 -0.68
CA THR A 326 -24.66 2.00 -0.63
C THR A 326 -23.63 2.65 -1.57
N MET A 327 -22.41 2.13 -1.59
CA MET A 327 -21.33 2.62 -2.45
C MET A 327 -21.62 2.32 -3.93
N GLU A 328 -22.08 1.10 -4.25
CA GLU A 328 -22.47 0.70 -5.61
C GLU A 328 -23.59 1.61 -6.14
N GLU A 329 -24.64 1.86 -5.35
CA GLU A 329 -25.74 2.77 -5.68
C GLU A 329 -25.29 4.24 -5.85
N ALA A 330 -24.21 4.63 -5.19
CA ALA A 330 -23.61 5.95 -5.28
C ALA A 330 -22.57 6.07 -6.40
N ASN A 331 -22.28 5.00 -7.14
CA ASN A 331 -21.21 4.95 -8.14
C ASN A 331 -19.84 5.31 -7.56
N ILE A 332 -19.50 4.80 -6.38
CA ILE A 332 -18.21 4.97 -5.70
C ILE A 332 -17.59 3.58 -5.51
N GLY A 333 -16.52 3.28 -6.25
CA GLY A 333 -15.77 2.04 -6.11
C GLY A 333 -15.08 1.96 -4.73
N TYR A 334 -14.57 0.78 -4.36
CA TYR A 334 -13.99 0.61 -3.04
C TYR A 334 -12.87 -0.43 -2.97
N THR A 335 -11.94 -0.23 -2.02
CA THR A 335 -10.93 -1.21 -1.61
C THR A 335 -10.95 -1.41 -0.10
N PHE A 336 -10.95 -2.68 0.33
CA PHE A 336 -11.07 -3.05 1.74
C PHE A 336 -9.70 -3.06 2.43
N TRP A 337 -9.66 -2.58 3.67
CA TRP A 337 -8.49 -2.56 4.52
C TRP A 337 -8.59 -3.53 5.70
N PRO A 338 -7.54 -4.35 5.98
CA PRO A 338 -6.50 -4.80 5.05
C PRO A 338 -6.82 -6.19 4.49
N TYR A 339 -6.01 -6.65 3.54
CA TYR A 339 -6.07 -8.00 3.03
C TYR A 339 -5.75 -9.05 4.11
N LYS A 340 -4.66 -8.86 4.86
CA LYS A 340 -4.12 -9.85 5.81
C LYS A 340 -3.70 -9.22 7.13
N LYS A 341 -4.06 -9.85 8.25
CA LYS A 341 -3.58 -9.46 9.59
C LYS A 341 -3.85 -10.55 10.62
N ILE A 342 -3.33 -10.40 11.84
CA ILE A 342 -3.76 -11.21 12.99
C ILE A 342 -5.25 -10.98 13.25
N ARG A 343 -6.00 -12.06 13.53
CA ARG A 343 -7.44 -12.09 13.84
C ARG A 343 -8.34 -11.95 12.61
N ASN A 344 -9.50 -11.30 12.79
CA ASN A 344 -10.60 -11.19 11.82
C ASN A 344 -10.69 -9.80 11.14
N SER A 345 -11.76 -9.56 10.40
CA SER A 345 -12.00 -8.34 9.61
C SER A 345 -10.88 -8.09 8.59
N CYS A 346 -10.57 -9.11 7.81
CA CYS A 346 -9.63 -9.12 6.70
C CYS A 346 -9.98 -10.30 5.78
N PHE A 347 -9.39 -10.39 4.60
CA PHE A 347 -9.60 -11.54 3.70
C PHE A 347 -8.99 -12.82 4.27
N SER A 348 -7.79 -12.69 4.85
CA SER A 348 -6.96 -13.80 5.27
C SER A 348 -6.42 -13.55 6.69
N GLY A 349 -6.90 -14.34 7.65
CA GLY A 349 -6.53 -14.20 9.06
C GLY A 349 -5.28 -14.98 9.42
N ILE A 350 -4.33 -14.34 10.07
CA ILE A 350 -3.13 -14.97 10.63
C ILE A 350 -3.46 -15.50 12.03
N THR A 351 -3.19 -16.78 12.26
CA THR A 351 -3.22 -17.36 13.61
C THR A 351 -1.88 -17.08 14.31
N PRO A 352 -1.88 -16.34 15.43
CA PRO A 352 -0.63 -16.08 16.16
C PRO A 352 0.10 -17.38 16.51
N PRO A 353 1.41 -17.49 16.25
CA PRO A 353 2.19 -18.66 16.60
C PRO A 353 2.42 -18.77 18.11
N GLU A 354 2.96 -19.89 18.53
CA GLU A 354 3.38 -20.13 19.94
C GLU A 354 4.34 -19.03 20.39
N ASN A 355 4.17 -18.53 21.63
CA ASN A 355 4.94 -17.46 22.25
C ASN A 355 4.87 -16.08 21.54
N TRP A 356 3.98 -15.88 20.57
CA TRP A 356 3.75 -14.52 20.02
C TRP A 356 3.21 -13.55 21.08
N ASP A 357 2.48 -14.07 22.10
CA ASP A 357 2.05 -13.28 23.24
C ASP A 357 3.22 -12.62 24.00
N LYS A 358 4.40 -13.24 24.03
CA LYS A 358 5.61 -12.67 24.65
C LYS A 358 6.20 -11.53 23.84
N VAL A 359 6.09 -11.59 22.52
CA VAL A 359 6.43 -10.46 21.63
C VAL A 359 5.48 -9.30 21.86
N VAL A 360 4.16 -9.59 21.95
CA VAL A 360 3.13 -8.58 22.26
C VAL A 360 3.36 -7.99 23.65
N GLU A 361 3.61 -8.78 24.69
CA GLU A 361 3.92 -8.28 26.05
C GLU A 361 5.11 -7.32 26.04
N PHE A 362 6.18 -7.62 25.30
CA PHE A 362 7.34 -6.74 25.16
C PHE A 362 6.99 -5.44 24.40
N SER A 363 6.17 -5.53 23.36
CA SER A 363 5.73 -4.34 22.60
C SER A 363 4.94 -3.34 23.46
N GLU A 364 4.24 -3.82 24.48
CA GLU A 364 3.41 -3.04 25.42
C GLU A 364 4.14 -2.55 26.67
N ALA A 365 5.33 -3.14 26.93
CA ALA A 365 6.08 -2.84 28.14
C ALA A 365 6.68 -1.42 28.12
N PRO A 366 6.95 -0.81 29.29
CA PRO A 366 7.77 0.39 29.38
C PRO A 366 9.17 0.15 28.81
N ARG A 367 9.63 1.00 27.88
CA ARG A 367 10.91 0.88 27.16
C ARG A 367 11.61 2.22 26.96
N SER A 368 11.35 3.18 27.84
CA SER A 368 11.91 4.54 27.78
C SER A 368 13.38 4.60 28.22
N THR A 369 13.85 3.60 28.96
CA THR A 369 15.23 3.51 29.47
C THR A 369 15.85 2.16 29.18
N PHE A 370 17.18 2.10 29.06
CA PHE A 370 17.90 0.83 28.88
C PHE A 370 17.65 -0.17 30.03
N SER A 371 17.36 0.30 31.24
CA SER A 371 16.99 -0.56 32.35
C SER A 371 15.65 -1.23 32.16
N GLU A 372 14.64 -0.47 31.71
CA GLU A 372 13.31 -0.98 31.39
C GLU A 372 13.36 -1.98 30.22
N ILE A 373 14.08 -1.65 29.14
CA ILE A 373 14.28 -2.56 28.00
C ILE A 373 14.86 -3.90 28.48
N ARG A 374 15.94 -3.87 29.30
CA ARG A 374 16.55 -5.11 29.83
C ARG A 374 15.62 -5.89 30.75
N ALA A 375 14.81 -5.19 31.55
CA ALA A 375 13.90 -5.84 32.50
C ALA A 375 12.69 -6.49 31.78
N ALA A 376 12.21 -5.87 30.70
CA ALA A 376 11.07 -6.36 29.93
C ALA A 376 11.43 -7.45 28.89
N ARG A 377 12.72 -7.50 28.47
CA ARG A 377 13.16 -8.38 27.38
C ARG A 377 12.87 -9.86 27.68
N PRO A 378 12.12 -10.55 26.80
CA PRO A 378 11.92 -11.99 26.92
C PRO A 378 13.19 -12.78 26.63
N ASP A 379 13.15 -14.10 26.80
CA ASP A 379 14.19 -14.97 26.29
C ASP A 379 14.39 -14.77 24.77
N GLN A 380 15.63 -14.53 24.38
CA GLN A 380 15.96 -14.13 23.01
C GLN A 380 15.77 -15.27 22.00
N GLU A 381 16.08 -16.52 22.39
CA GLU A 381 15.92 -17.67 21.48
C GLU A 381 14.44 -17.94 21.25
N MET A 382 13.65 -17.90 22.33
CA MET A 382 12.18 -17.99 22.24
C MET A 382 11.58 -16.87 21.37
N ALA A 383 12.00 -15.62 21.57
CA ALA A 383 11.49 -14.48 20.80
C ALA A 383 11.84 -14.61 19.31
N ARG A 384 13.09 -14.95 18.97
CA ARG A 384 13.51 -15.21 17.59
C ARG A 384 12.71 -16.33 16.96
N LYS A 385 12.49 -17.44 17.70
CA LYS A 385 11.65 -18.53 17.20
C LYS A 385 10.22 -18.07 16.93
N ALA A 386 9.60 -17.33 17.84
CA ALA A 386 8.26 -16.80 17.66
C ALA A 386 8.16 -15.87 16.43
N MET A 387 9.18 -15.04 16.19
CA MET A 387 9.25 -14.19 14.98
C MET A 387 9.38 -15.02 13.70
N LEU A 388 10.20 -16.05 13.66
CA LEU A 388 10.31 -16.96 12.51
C LEU A 388 9.02 -17.74 12.28
N ASP A 389 8.39 -18.23 13.35
CA ASP A 389 7.10 -18.91 13.27
C ASP A 389 6.00 -17.97 12.79
N PHE A 390 6.07 -16.65 13.09
CA PHE A 390 5.15 -15.64 12.55
C PHE A 390 5.29 -15.51 11.03
N ILE A 391 6.52 -15.53 10.49
CA ILE A 391 6.72 -15.55 9.03
C ILE A 391 6.02 -16.76 8.42
N GLN A 392 6.17 -17.94 9.02
CA GLN A 392 5.49 -19.15 8.52
C GLN A 392 3.96 -19.04 8.64
N ALA A 393 3.46 -18.55 9.77
CA ALA A 393 2.01 -18.37 10.00
C ALA A 393 1.39 -17.33 9.07
N SER A 394 2.17 -16.35 8.57
CA SER A 394 1.70 -15.31 7.65
C SER A 394 1.68 -15.74 6.18
N ARG A 395 2.28 -16.88 5.82
CA ARG A 395 2.22 -17.40 4.45
C ARG A 395 0.78 -17.79 4.10
N TYR A 396 0.41 -17.57 2.84
CA TYR A 396 -0.95 -17.81 2.34
C TYR A 396 -1.51 -19.17 2.76
N GLU A 397 -0.74 -20.24 2.58
CA GLU A 397 -1.14 -21.63 2.85
C GLU A 397 -1.44 -21.92 4.34
N ASN A 398 -0.98 -21.06 5.25
CA ASN A 398 -1.17 -21.20 6.69
C ASN A 398 -2.18 -20.20 7.27
N CYS A 399 -2.67 -19.28 6.46
CA CYS A 399 -3.71 -18.31 6.85
C CYS A 399 -5.11 -18.89 6.72
N VAL A 400 -6.06 -18.31 7.45
CA VAL A 400 -7.47 -18.75 7.45
C VAL A 400 -8.32 -17.76 6.63
N PRO A 401 -8.85 -18.17 5.46
CA PRO A 401 -9.80 -17.35 4.70
C PRO A 401 -11.03 -16.97 5.52
N GLN A 402 -11.38 -15.70 5.53
CA GLN A 402 -12.55 -15.18 6.24
C GLN A 402 -13.76 -15.15 5.31
N GLU A 403 -14.32 -16.30 4.96
CA GLU A 403 -15.35 -16.43 3.91
C GLU A 403 -16.60 -15.57 4.15
N GLY A 404 -17.04 -15.39 5.41
CA GLY A 404 -18.16 -14.53 5.76
C GLY A 404 -17.88 -13.08 5.39
N TYR A 405 -16.72 -12.60 5.81
CA TYR A 405 -16.21 -11.27 5.46
C TYR A 405 -16.13 -11.08 3.95
N ILE A 406 -15.45 -11.99 3.23
CA ILE A 406 -15.29 -11.91 1.76
C ILE A 406 -16.64 -11.85 1.05
N ARG A 407 -17.64 -12.69 1.46
CA ARG A 407 -18.97 -12.63 0.87
C ARG A 407 -19.65 -11.29 1.07
N SER A 408 -19.47 -10.67 2.23
CA SER A 408 -20.06 -9.36 2.54
C SER A 408 -19.53 -8.22 1.69
N LEU A 409 -18.36 -8.39 1.08
CA LEU A 409 -17.71 -7.36 0.25
C LEU A 409 -18.30 -7.21 -1.16
N ARG A 410 -19.21 -8.09 -1.58
CA ARG A 410 -19.91 -8.02 -2.87
C ARG A 410 -18.96 -7.90 -4.08
N LEU A 411 -17.85 -8.61 -4.05
CA LEU A 411 -16.81 -8.52 -5.09
C LEU A 411 -17.23 -9.16 -6.42
N LYS A 412 -18.12 -10.15 -6.36
CA LYS A 412 -18.72 -10.84 -7.53
C LYS A 412 -20.03 -10.20 -7.93
#